data_a6fb0db9073c43c1b36cca02c685dfac
#
_entry.id   a6fb0db9073c43c1b36cca02c685dfac
#
_cell.length_a   1.000
_cell.length_b   1.000
_cell.length_c   1.000
_cell.angle_alpha   90.00
_cell.angle_beta   90.00
_cell.angle_gamma   90.00
#
_symmetry.space_group_name_H-M   'P 1'
#
loop_
_entity.id
_entity.type
_entity.pdbx_description
1 polymer ?
#
loop_
_entity_poly.entity_id
_entity_poly.type
_entity_poly.pdbx_seq_one_letter_code
_entity_poly.pdbx_strand_id
1 'polypeptide(L)'
;MLCIVEWSVPSGNTGRPPMGVLQESAVRLNASRTLLFARNFFKFPTMLGSLIPSSPFLVNDLLSQVDFDRARVIVEYGPGVGTFTQEILKRMRPDAALVAIELNEEFAGFLKEEIGDRRLHAVHASACDVGKVLASLNLPSADYIISGIPFSTMPKSLRAEIMRNSREALRPDGALLVYQFTRAVRPYLESSFGSVQENFQMLNILPARIFYCTP
;
A
#
# COMPACT_ATOMS: atom_id res chain seq x y z
N MET A 1 -64.98 -2.69 9.31
CA MET A 1 -64.62 -2.20 7.98
C MET A 1 -63.09 -2.00 8.00
N LEU A 2 -62.36 -3.06 7.67
CA LEU A 2 -60.88 -3.05 7.68
C LEU A 2 -60.38 -2.65 6.30
N CYS A 3 -59.61 -1.59 6.22
CA CYS A 3 -58.82 -1.25 5.04
C CYS A 3 -57.46 -1.93 5.14
N ILE A 4 -57.23 -2.91 4.28
CA ILE A 4 -55.91 -3.53 4.06
C ILE A 4 -55.19 -2.65 3.04
N VAL A 5 -54.08 -2.05 3.44
CA VAL A 5 -53.16 -1.35 2.53
C VAL A 5 -52.10 -2.34 2.10
N GLU A 6 -52.15 -2.76 0.85
CA GLU A 6 -51.11 -3.56 0.20
C GLU A 6 -49.85 -2.70 0.01
N TRP A 7 -48.74 -3.14 0.58
CA TRP A 7 -47.40 -2.59 0.36
C TRP A 7 -46.74 -3.31 -0.83
N SER A 8 -46.70 -2.65 -1.98
CA SER A 8 -45.95 -3.13 -3.13
C SER A 8 -44.47 -2.88 -2.92
N VAL A 9 -43.67 -3.94 -2.89
CA VAL A 9 -42.21 -3.90 -2.85
C VAL A 9 -41.70 -3.53 -4.25
N PRO A 10 -40.90 -2.46 -4.44
CA PRO A 10 -40.27 -2.22 -5.72
C PRO A 10 -39.15 -3.22 -5.95
N SER A 11 -39.20 -3.94 -7.06
CA SER A 11 -38.18 -4.85 -7.55
C SER A 11 -36.85 -4.14 -7.66
N GLY A 12 -35.84 -4.60 -6.88
CA GLY A 12 -34.50 -4.07 -6.87
C GLY A 12 -33.81 -4.22 -8.22
N ASN A 13 -33.47 -3.09 -8.79
CA ASN A 13 -32.61 -3.02 -9.96
C ASN A 13 -31.15 -3.27 -9.52
N THR A 14 -30.64 -4.49 -9.73
CA THR A 14 -29.23 -4.84 -9.59
C THR A 14 -28.44 -4.36 -10.81
N GLY A 15 -28.48 -3.07 -11.06
CA GLY A 15 -27.75 -2.46 -12.17
C GLY A 15 -26.26 -2.37 -11.84
N ARG A 16 -25.45 -3.22 -12.48
CA ARG A 16 -24.03 -2.89 -12.66
C ARG A 16 -23.96 -1.54 -13.37
N PRO A 17 -23.10 -0.61 -12.91
CA PRO A 17 -22.94 0.67 -13.61
C PRO A 17 -22.55 0.41 -15.08
N PRO A 18 -23.06 1.19 -16.05
CA PRO A 18 -22.77 0.99 -17.46
C PRO A 18 -21.25 1.06 -17.71
N MET A 19 -20.75 0.18 -18.57
CA MET A 19 -19.32 0.04 -18.91
C MET A 19 -18.63 1.37 -19.25
N GLY A 20 -19.34 2.34 -19.80
CA GLY A 20 -18.85 3.69 -20.11
C GLY A 20 -18.44 4.49 -18.86
N VAL A 21 -19.18 4.40 -17.76
CA VAL A 21 -18.89 5.14 -16.53
C VAL A 21 -17.63 4.59 -15.84
N LEU A 22 -17.39 3.28 -15.90
CA LEU A 22 -16.18 2.65 -15.38
C LEU A 22 -14.94 3.02 -16.20
N GLN A 23 -15.11 3.19 -17.51
CA GLN A 23 -14.01 3.56 -18.40
C GLN A 23 -13.65 5.05 -18.27
N GLU A 24 -14.61 5.95 -18.10
CA GLU A 24 -14.35 7.37 -17.82
C GLU A 24 -13.70 7.60 -16.46
N SER A 25 -14.12 6.90 -15.43
CA SER A 25 -13.50 7.02 -14.11
C SER A 25 -12.05 6.51 -14.10
N ALA A 26 -11.76 5.41 -14.80
CA ALA A 26 -10.39 4.89 -14.95
C ALA A 26 -9.48 5.85 -15.74
N VAL A 27 -9.99 6.49 -16.79
CA VAL A 27 -9.24 7.49 -17.59
C VAL A 27 -8.96 8.74 -16.76
N ARG A 28 -9.94 9.24 -15.99
CA ARG A 28 -9.77 10.39 -15.09
C ARG A 28 -8.75 10.09 -14.00
N LEU A 29 -8.83 8.94 -13.35
CA LEU A 29 -7.90 8.50 -12.33
C LEU A 29 -6.46 8.44 -12.86
N ASN A 30 -6.26 7.91 -14.07
CA ASN A 30 -4.94 7.86 -14.68
C ASN A 30 -4.41 9.26 -15.01
N ALA A 31 -5.24 10.18 -15.49
CA ALA A 31 -4.86 11.56 -15.78
C ALA A 31 -4.48 12.33 -14.49
N SER A 32 -5.29 12.21 -13.43
CA SER A 32 -5.03 12.82 -12.12
C SER A 32 -3.73 12.30 -11.51
N ARG A 33 -3.48 11.00 -11.60
CA ARG A 33 -2.24 10.35 -11.16
C ARG A 33 -1.02 10.89 -11.90
N THR A 34 -1.11 10.95 -13.24
CA THR A 34 -0.01 11.45 -14.08
C THR A 34 0.31 12.90 -13.76
N LEU A 35 -0.71 13.74 -13.57
CA LEU A 35 -0.53 15.16 -13.24
C LEU A 35 0.10 15.35 -11.85
N LEU A 36 -0.40 14.64 -10.83
CA LEU A 36 0.15 14.70 -9.48
C LEU A 36 1.59 14.18 -9.46
N PHE A 37 1.84 13.10 -10.18
CA PHE A 37 3.17 12.53 -10.36
C PHE A 37 4.13 13.54 -10.99
N ALA A 38 3.76 14.15 -12.11
CA ALA A 38 4.59 15.16 -12.79
C ALA A 38 4.86 16.38 -11.89
N ARG A 39 3.84 16.88 -11.18
CA ARG A 39 3.97 18.01 -10.27
C ARG A 39 4.95 17.72 -9.12
N ASN A 40 4.86 16.54 -8.50
CA ASN A 40 5.78 16.14 -7.43
C ASN A 40 7.19 15.83 -7.95
N PHE A 41 7.32 15.30 -9.17
CA PHE A 41 8.62 15.11 -9.84
C PHE A 41 9.42 16.42 -9.94
N PHE A 42 8.78 17.51 -10.37
CA PHE A 42 9.44 18.81 -10.45
C PHE A 42 9.72 19.45 -9.09
N LYS A 43 8.89 19.18 -8.07
CA LYS A 43 9.11 19.72 -6.71
C LYS A 43 10.21 18.99 -5.94
N PHE A 44 10.35 17.67 -6.14
CA PHE A 44 11.22 16.80 -5.35
C PHE A 44 12.06 15.86 -6.23
N PRO A 45 13.01 16.39 -7.03
CA PRO A 45 13.79 15.57 -7.98
C PRO A 45 14.65 14.49 -7.30
N THR A 46 14.98 14.64 -6.02
CA THR A 46 15.72 13.65 -5.22
C THR A 46 14.90 12.39 -4.86
N MET A 47 13.58 12.43 -5.04
CA MET A 47 12.68 11.29 -4.83
C MET A 47 12.54 10.38 -6.07
N LEU A 48 13.40 10.51 -7.06
CA LEU A 48 13.38 9.81 -8.36
C LEU A 48 13.17 8.29 -8.24
N GLY A 49 13.69 7.67 -7.19
CA GLY A 49 13.54 6.22 -6.96
C GLY A 49 12.12 5.76 -6.60
N SER A 50 11.30 6.65 -6.01
CA SER A 50 9.91 6.34 -5.62
C SER A 50 8.87 6.83 -6.63
N LEU A 51 9.30 7.58 -7.66
CA LEU A 51 8.41 8.22 -8.63
C LEU A 51 8.20 7.39 -9.91
N ILE A 52 9.01 6.36 -10.15
CA ILE A 52 8.80 5.45 -11.29
C ILE A 52 7.72 4.45 -10.90
N PRO A 53 6.58 4.40 -11.62
CA PRO A 53 5.55 3.41 -11.33
C PRO A 53 6.14 2.00 -11.40
N SER A 54 5.89 1.21 -10.37
CA SER A 54 6.32 -0.18 -10.33
C SER A 54 5.65 -0.96 -11.47
N SER A 55 6.43 -1.79 -12.18
CA SER A 55 5.88 -2.61 -13.25
C SER A 55 4.88 -3.64 -12.69
N PRO A 56 3.91 -4.09 -13.50
CA PRO A 56 3.01 -5.17 -13.09
C PRO A 56 3.74 -6.45 -12.66
N PHE A 57 4.91 -6.71 -13.24
CA PHE A 57 5.75 -7.85 -12.88
C PHE A 57 6.31 -7.74 -11.46
N LEU A 58 6.84 -6.56 -11.08
CA LEU A 58 7.32 -6.30 -9.72
C LEU A 58 6.18 -6.38 -8.70
N VAL A 59 5.04 -5.76 -9.02
CA VAL A 59 3.85 -5.78 -8.15
C VAL A 59 3.38 -7.22 -7.93
N ASN A 60 3.25 -8.01 -9.01
CA ASN A 60 2.79 -9.39 -8.94
C ASN A 60 3.77 -10.27 -8.17
N ASP A 61 5.07 -10.15 -8.44
CA ASP A 61 6.11 -10.94 -7.77
C ASP A 61 6.14 -10.67 -6.26
N LEU A 62 6.11 -9.40 -5.86
CA LEU A 62 6.08 -9.03 -4.45
C LEU A 62 4.79 -9.50 -3.78
N LEU A 63 3.63 -9.23 -4.37
CA LEU A 63 2.33 -9.55 -3.79
C LEU A 63 2.01 -11.06 -3.82
N SER A 64 2.70 -11.87 -4.63
CA SER A 64 2.57 -13.33 -4.59
C SER A 64 3.08 -13.96 -3.29
N GLN A 65 3.86 -13.22 -2.51
CA GLN A 65 4.39 -13.64 -1.21
C GLN A 65 3.44 -13.32 -0.04
N VAL A 66 2.31 -12.67 -0.30
CA VAL A 66 1.29 -12.30 0.69
C VAL A 66 0.16 -13.34 0.68
N ASP A 67 -0.12 -13.94 1.82
CA ASP A 67 -1.30 -14.79 2.02
C ASP A 67 -2.54 -13.90 2.24
N PHE A 68 -3.18 -13.50 1.14
CA PHE A 68 -4.36 -12.63 1.18
C PHE A 68 -5.60 -13.30 1.78
N ASP A 69 -5.65 -14.63 1.79
CA ASP A 69 -6.77 -15.37 2.38
C ASP A 69 -6.77 -15.29 3.92
N ARG A 70 -5.60 -15.07 4.51
CA ARG A 70 -5.40 -15.00 5.96
C ARG A 70 -5.16 -13.57 6.47
N ALA A 71 -4.56 -12.71 5.66
CA ALA A 71 -4.19 -11.35 6.06
C ALA A 71 -5.41 -10.50 6.41
N ARG A 72 -5.41 -9.87 7.59
CA ARG A 72 -6.45 -8.97 8.07
C ARG A 72 -5.98 -7.52 8.14
N VAL A 73 -4.71 -7.28 8.45
CA VAL A 73 -4.12 -5.95 8.51
C VAL A 73 -2.86 -5.93 7.65
N ILE A 74 -2.90 -5.14 6.58
CA ILE A 74 -1.75 -4.89 5.71
C ILE A 74 -1.38 -3.41 5.83
N VAL A 75 -0.09 -3.13 5.99
CA VAL A 75 0.45 -1.76 5.99
C VAL A 75 1.26 -1.55 4.73
N GLU A 76 1.10 -0.40 4.09
CA GLU A 76 1.90 0.02 2.94
C GLU A 76 2.66 1.30 3.29
N TYR A 77 4.00 1.29 3.14
CA TYR A 77 4.84 2.48 3.29
C TYR A 77 5.16 3.09 1.94
N GLY A 78 4.84 4.37 1.80
CA GLY A 78 5.09 5.13 0.59
C GLY A 78 4.25 4.69 -0.61
N PRO A 79 2.91 4.65 -0.48
CA PRO A 79 2.00 4.27 -1.56
C PRO A 79 2.11 5.17 -2.79
N GLY A 80 2.54 6.42 -2.62
CA GLY A 80 2.61 7.42 -3.69
C GLY A 80 1.26 7.59 -4.38
N VAL A 81 1.23 7.31 -5.69
CA VAL A 81 -0.02 7.36 -6.49
C VAL A 81 -0.88 6.08 -6.38
N GLY A 82 -0.55 5.17 -5.47
CA GLY A 82 -1.36 3.99 -5.12
C GLY A 82 -1.29 2.82 -6.11
N THR A 83 -0.16 2.60 -6.77
CA THR A 83 0.00 1.46 -7.69
C THR A 83 -0.12 0.12 -6.96
N PHE A 84 0.62 -0.05 -5.85
CA PHE A 84 0.49 -1.23 -4.99
C PHE A 84 -0.83 -1.22 -4.23
N THR A 85 -1.24 -0.07 -3.69
CA THR A 85 -2.50 0.10 -2.96
C THR A 85 -3.69 -0.52 -3.68
N GLN A 86 -3.86 -0.21 -4.97
CA GLN A 86 -4.97 -0.76 -5.77
C GLN A 86 -4.87 -2.26 -5.98
N GLU A 87 -3.66 -2.79 -6.20
CA GLU A 87 -3.46 -4.22 -6.40
C GLU A 87 -3.63 -5.02 -5.10
N ILE A 88 -3.28 -4.43 -3.95
CA ILE A 88 -3.55 -4.99 -2.62
C ILE A 88 -5.07 -5.04 -2.39
N LEU A 89 -5.78 -3.93 -2.61
CA LEU A 89 -7.23 -3.84 -2.43
C LEU A 89 -8.01 -4.84 -3.31
N LYS A 90 -7.54 -5.14 -4.52
CA LYS A 90 -8.16 -6.15 -5.40
C LYS A 90 -8.04 -7.57 -4.86
N ARG A 91 -6.99 -7.87 -4.09
CA ARG A 91 -6.64 -9.21 -3.64
C ARG A 91 -7.06 -9.48 -2.20
N MET A 92 -7.11 -8.44 -1.36
CA MET A 92 -7.39 -8.60 0.07
C MET A 92 -8.86 -8.92 0.35
N ARG A 93 -9.08 -9.57 1.48
CA ARG A 93 -10.40 -9.93 1.99
C ARG A 93 -11.32 -8.72 2.17
N PRO A 94 -12.66 -8.91 2.10
CA PRO A 94 -13.63 -7.83 2.35
C PRO A 94 -13.61 -7.27 3.79
N ASP A 95 -13.13 -8.05 4.75
CA ASP A 95 -13.04 -7.75 6.18
C ASP A 95 -11.63 -7.34 6.64
N ALA A 96 -10.69 -7.22 5.72
CA ALA A 96 -9.33 -6.77 6.01
C ALA A 96 -9.18 -5.25 5.91
N ALA A 97 -8.15 -4.70 6.57
CA ALA A 97 -7.78 -3.28 6.53
C ALA A 97 -6.42 -3.09 5.82
N LEU A 98 -6.34 -2.08 4.96
CA LEU A 98 -5.10 -1.58 4.36
C LEU A 98 -4.77 -0.21 4.93
N VAL A 99 -3.65 -0.09 5.62
CA VAL A 99 -3.15 1.18 6.17
C VAL A 99 -2.02 1.68 5.28
N ALA A 100 -2.30 2.72 4.50
CA ALA A 100 -1.33 3.34 3.59
C ALA A 100 -0.70 4.56 4.27
N ILE A 101 0.56 4.45 4.71
CA ILE A 101 1.31 5.50 5.39
C ILE A 101 2.16 6.26 4.38
N GLU A 102 1.84 7.53 4.18
CA GLU A 102 2.49 8.39 3.20
C GLU A 102 3.02 9.67 3.87
N LEU A 103 4.28 9.99 3.62
CA LEU A 103 4.92 11.17 4.17
C LEU A 103 4.56 12.46 3.42
N ASN A 104 4.17 12.34 2.15
CA ASN A 104 3.73 13.45 1.33
C ASN A 104 2.22 13.67 1.49
N GLU A 105 1.82 14.83 2.01
CA GLU A 105 0.42 15.18 2.26
C GLU A 105 -0.44 15.17 0.99
N GLU A 106 0.11 15.64 -0.15
CA GLU A 106 -0.62 15.66 -1.42
C GLU A 106 -0.95 14.25 -1.91
N PHE A 107 -0.02 13.29 -1.75
CA PHE A 107 -0.28 11.88 -2.08
C PHE A 107 -1.24 11.22 -1.09
N ALA A 108 -1.11 11.49 0.21
CA ALA A 108 -2.04 10.97 1.20
C ALA A 108 -3.47 11.48 0.95
N GLY A 109 -3.62 12.77 0.62
CA GLY A 109 -4.90 13.37 0.22
C GLY A 109 -5.46 12.73 -1.05
N PHE A 110 -4.64 12.61 -2.09
CA PHE A 110 -4.99 11.96 -3.36
C PHE A 110 -5.55 10.54 -3.16
N LEU A 111 -4.88 9.73 -2.33
CA LEU A 111 -5.36 8.36 -2.07
C LEU A 111 -6.72 8.33 -1.39
N LYS A 112 -6.98 9.26 -0.45
CA LYS A 112 -8.27 9.37 0.25
C LYS A 112 -9.41 9.77 -0.70
N GLU A 113 -9.13 10.69 -1.62
CA GLU A 113 -10.13 11.25 -2.52
C GLU A 113 -10.44 10.34 -3.71
N GLU A 114 -9.40 9.70 -4.28
CA GLU A 114 -9.50 8.97 -5.53
C GLU A 114 -9.75 7.47 -5.35
N ILE A 115 -9.43 6.90 -4.19
CA ILE A 115 -9.66 5.49 -3.90
C ILE A 115 -10.82 5.35 -2.92
N GLY A 116 -12.02 5.15 -3.44
CA GLY A 116 -13.26 5.05 -2.66
C GLY A 116 -13.47 3.67 -2.00
N ASP A 117 -12.41 3.02 -1.49
CA ASP A 117 -12.52 1.71 -0.83
C ASP A 117 -12.52 1.87 0.69
N ARG A 118 -13.58 1.39 1.37
CA ARG A 118 -13.75 1.49 2.82
C ARG A 118 -12.68 0.77 3.64
N ARG A 119 -11.94 -0.14 3.04
CA ARG A 119 -10.86 -0.90 3.67
C ARG A 119 -9.54 -0.11 3.70
N LEU A 120 -9.44 0.97 2.91
CA LEU A 120 -8.26 1.82 2.83
C LEU A 120 -8.27 2.89 3.92
N HIS A 121 -7.22 2.93 4.72
CA HIS A 121 -6.90 4.00 5.66
C HIS A 121 -5.62 4.69 5.18
N ALA A 122 -5.76 5.71 4.32
CA ALA A 122 -4.63 6.53 3.90
C ALA A 122 -4.30 7.56 4.99
N VAL A 123 -3.08 7.55 5.49
CA VAL A 123 -2.63 8.36 6.63
C VAL A 123 -1.39 9.17 6.24
N HIS A 124 -1.45 10.50 6.43
CA HIS A 124 -0.27 11.35 6.34
C HIS A 124 0.55 11.18 7.62
N ALA A 125 1.61 10.38 7.57
CA ALA A 125 2.47 10.07 8.70
C ALA A 125 3.85 9.56 8.24
N SER A 126 4.78 9.47 9.20
CA SER A 126 6.05 8.77 9.01
C SER A 126 5.90 7.27 9.18
N ALA A 127 6.65 6.47 8.42
CA ALA A 127 6.76 5.03 8.64
C ALA A 127 7.30 4.67 10.04
N CYS A 128 8.03 5.59 10.69
CA CYS A 128 8.44 5.45 12.10
C CYS A 128 7.26 5.38 13.06
N ASP A 129 6.11 5.95 12.70
CA ASP A 129 4.95 6.03 13.57
C ASP A 129 3.94 4.89 13.36
N VAL A 130 4.32 3.83 12.65
CA VAL A 130 3.41 2.71 12.30
C VAL A 130 2.62 2.16 13.48
N GLY A 131 3.26 1.93 14.63
CA GLY A 131 2.58 1.44 15.83
C GLY A 131 1.54 2.42 16.37
N LYS A 132 1.84 3.74 16.36
CA LYS A 132 0.90 4.79 16.75
C LYS A 132 -0.27 4.89 15.78
N VAL A 133 0.02 4.76 14.48
CA VAL A 133 -1.02 4.78 13.43
C VAL A 133 -1.99 3.62 13.60
N LEU A 134 -1.48 2.39 13.76
CA LEU A 134 -2.31 1.21 14.02
C LEU A 134 -3.16 1.38 15.27
N ALA A 135 -2.55 1.85 16.38
CA ALA A 135 -3.28 2.12 17.63
C ALA A 135 -4.39 3.17 17.46
N SER A 136 -4.14 4.25 16.72
CA SER A 136 -5.14 5.31 16.47
C SER A 136 -6.33 4.84 15.66
N LEU A 137 -6.14 3.80 14.83
CA LEU A 137 -7.18 3.16 14.03
C LEU A 137 -7.86 1.97 14.76
N ASN A 138 -7.45 1.68 16.00
CA ASN A 138 -7.89 0.49 16.76
C ASN A 138 -7.63 -0.82 16.02
N LEU A 139 -6.55 -0.89 15.25
CA LEU A 139 -6.14 -2.08 14.52
C LEU A 139 -5.11 -2.88 15.32
N PRO A 140 -5.12 -4.22 15.24
CA PRO A 140 -4.08 -5.06 15.82
C PRO A 140 -2.76 -4.93 15.06
N SER A 141 -1.74 -5.67 15.49
CA SER A 141 -0.46 -5.81 14.77
C SER A 141 -0.67 -6.26 13.33
N ALA A 142 0.18 -5.78 12.43
CA ALA A 142 0.08 -6.06 11.01
C ALA A 142 0.46 -7.52 10.67
N ASP A 143 -0.28 -8.12 9.76
CA ASP A 143 0.10 -9.39 9.12
C ASP A 143 1.25 -9.20 8.14
N TYR A 144 1.17 -8.11 7.36
CA TYR A 144 2.20 -7.74 6.38
C TYR A 144 2.45 -6.24 6.40
N ILE A 145 3.73 -5.88 6.23
CA ILE A 145 4.14 -4.51 5.92
C ILE A 145 4.81 -4.55 4.55
N ILE A 146 4.36 -3.74 3.59
CA ILE A 146 4.91 -3.62 2.24
C ILE A 146 5.55 -2.26 2.12
N SER A 147 6.84 -2.21 1.76
CA SER A 147 7.61 -0.96 1.77
C SER A 147 8.20 -0.63 0.41
N GLY A 148 7.79 0.52 -0.14
CA GLY A 148 8.35 1.16 -1.33
C GLY A 148 9.18 2.40 -1.06
N ILE A 149 9.46 2.74 0.21
CA ILE A 149 10.21 3.95 0.55
C ILE A 149 11.72 3.82 0.23
N PRO A 150 12.39 4.89 -0.22
CA PRO A 150 13.77 4.84 -0.70
C PRO A 150 14.78 4.83 0.46
N PHE A 151 14.98 3.69 1.11
CA PHE A 151 15.91 3.57 2.24
C PHE A 151 17.33 4.05 1.94
N SER A 152 17.80 3.91 0.69
CA SER A 152 19.16 4.32 0.30
C SER A 152 19.44 5.81 0.51
N THR A 153 18.42 6.67 0.46
CA THR A 153 18.52 8.12 0.61
C THR A 153 18.33 8.62 2.05
N MET A 154 17.92 7.74 2.96
CA MET A 154 17.61 8.11 4.35
C MET A 154 18.85 8.11 5.25
N PRO A 155 18.87 8.91 6.34
CA PRO A 155 19.87 8.79 7.40
C PRO A 155 19.89 7.40 8.02
N LYS A 156 21.07 6.94 8.47
CA LYS A 156 21.23 5.59 9.08
C LYS A 156 20.34 5.39 10.31
N SER A 157 20.23 6.40 11.18
CA SER A 157 19.38 6.35 12.38
C SER A 157 17.90 6.14 12.03
N LEU A 158 17.41 6.86 11.01
CA LEU A 158 16.03 6.74 10.57
C LEU A 158 15.72 5.36 9.98
N ARG A 159 16.67 4.77 9.20
CA ARG A 159 16.52 3.40 8.69
C ARG A 159 16.37 2.40 9.83
N ALA A 160 17.27 2.48 10.82
CA ALA A 160 17.27 1.57 11.98
C ALA A 160 15.96 1.71 12.79
N GLU A 161 15.49 2.95 12.97
CA GLU A 161 14.24 3.23 13.67
C GLU A 161 13.03 2.64 12.93
N ILE A 162 12.92 2.86 11.61
CA ILE A 162 11.83 2.28 10.82
C ILE A 162 11.85 0.76 10.90
N MET A 163 13.03 0.11 10.78
CA MET A 163 13.13 -1.35 10.85
C MET A 163 12.68 -1.90 12.19
N ARG A 164 13.13 -1.29 13.29
CA ARG A 164 12.72 -1.68 14.64
C ARG A 164 11.22 -1.53 14.83
N ASN A 165 10.66 -0.35 14.50
CA ASN A 165 9.24 -0.06 14.68
C ASN A 165 8.37 -0.94 13.77
N SER A 166 8.85 -1.27 12.57
CA SER A 166 8.17 -2.22 11.67
C SER A 166 8.12 -3.63 12.27
N ARG A 167 9.24 -4.11 12.83
CA ARG A 167 9.28 -5.42 13.52
C ARG A 167 8.32 -5.46 14.70
N GLU A 168 8.30 -4.41 15.53
CA GLU A 168 7.40 -4.29 16.68
C GLU A 168 5.91 -4.22 16.30
N ALA A 169 5.61 -3.65 15.13
CA ALA A 169 4.25 -3.54 14.61
C ALA A 169 3.74 -4.82 13.93
N LEU A 170 4.63 -5.74 13.57
CA LEU A 170 4.27 -7.03 12.96
C LEU A 170 3.81 -8.03 14.02
N ARG A 171 2.92 -8.93 13.60
CA ARG A 171 2.64 -10.17 14.34
C ARG A 171 3.88 -11.08 14.35
N PRO A 172 3.98 -12.02 15.30
CA PRO A 172 5.09 -12.98 15.36
C PRO A 172 5.26 -13.81 14.06
N ASP A 173 4.17 -14.10 13.36
CA ASP A 173 4.12 -14.83 12.10
C ASP A 173 3.89 -13.91 10.88
N GLY A 174 4.03 -12.60 11.07
CA GLY A 174 3.92 -11.61 10.01
C GLY A 174 5.22 -11.42 9.23
N ALA A 175 5.18 -10.60 8.17
CA ALA A 175 6.36 -10.33 7.35
C ALA A 175 6.44 -8.88 6.87
N LEU A 176 7.68 -8.37 6.76
CA LEU A 176 8.02 -7.14 6.06
C LEU A 176 8.51 -7.49 4.65
N LEU A 177 7.83 -6.96 3.64
CA LEU A 177 8.25 -7.04 2.24
C LEU A 177 8.81 -5.71 1.80
N VAL A 178 10.04 -5.69 1.29
CA VAL A 178 10.72 -4.47 0.85
C VAL A 178 11.18 -4.63 -0.57
N TYR A 179 10.86 -3.68 -1.46
CA TYR A 179 11.50 -3.64 -2.77
C TYR A 179 12.42 -2.43 -2.91
N GLN A 180 13.62 -2.66 -3.45
CA GLN A 180 14.67 -1.66 -3.61
C GLN A 180 15.47 -1.92 -4.88
N PHE A 181 16.07 -0.86 -5.45
CA PHE A 181 16.97 -0.99 -6.60
C PHE A 181 18.42 -1.36 -6.19
N THR A 182 18.75 -1.21 -4.91
CA THR A 182 20.09 -1.49 -4.36
C THR A 182 20.01 -2.40 -3.13
N ARG A 183 21.16 -2.96 -2.72
CA ARG A 183 21.31 -3.75 -1.49
C ARG A 183 21.52 -2.91 -0.21
N ALA A 184 21.48 -1.59 -0.31
CA ALA A 184 21.83 -0.69 0.81
C ALA A 184 20.95 -0.89 2.07
N VAL A 185 19.73 -1.42 1.91
CA VAL A 185 18.82 -1.72 3.03
C VAL A 185 19.16 -3.02 3.74
N ARG A 186 19.78 -4.00 3.06
CA ARG A 186 19.98 -5.37 3.54
C ARG A 186 20.62 -5.48 4.93
N PRO A 187 21.72 -4.76 5.28
CA PRO A 187 22.31 -4.86 6.62
C PRO A 187 21.35 -4.44 7.74
N TYR A 188 20.41 -3.52 7.45
CA TYR A 188 19.41 -3.07 8.42
C TYR A 188 18.30 -4.12 8.60
N LEU A 189 17.92 -4.80 7.52
CA LEU A 189 16.98 -5.92 7.57
C LEU A 189 17.58 -7.07 8.39
N GLU A 190 18.81 -7.50 8.09
CA GLU A 190 19.52 -8.57 8.77
C GLU A 190 19.79 -8.27 10.24
N SER A 191 19.95 -7.00 10.63
CA SER A 191 20.13 -6.60 12.04
C SER A 191 18.83 -6.56 12.84
N SER A 192 17.67 -6.52 12.16
CA SER A 192 16.38 -6.30 12.81
C SER A 192 15.44 -7.51 12.71
N PHE A 193 15.61 -8.38 11.71
CA PHE A 193 14.74 -9.52 11.44
C PHE A 193 15.47 -10.85 11.58
N GLY A 194 14.73 -11.89 12.02
CA GLY A 194 15.29 -13.22 12.23
C GLY A 194 15.63 -13.95 10.92
N SER A 195 14.87 -13.68 9.85
CA SER A 195 15.12 -14.23 8.52
C SER A 195 14.95 -13.16 7.45
N VAL A 196 15.86 -13.12 6.48
CA VAL A 196 15.83 -12.20 5.33
C VAL A 196 16.11 -13.00 4.06
N GLN A 197 15.08 -13.18 3.24
CA GLN A 197 15.18 -13.80 1.93
C GLN A 197 15.24 -12.70 0.87
N GLU A 198 16.07 -12.85 -0.16
CA GLU A 198 16.23 -11.89 -1.26
C GLU A 198 15.92 -12.56 -2.60
N ASN A 199 15.01 -11.94 -3.36
CA ASN A 199 14.71 -12.25 -4.74
C ASN A 199 15.09 -11.08 -5.64
N PHE A 200 15.23 -11.32 -6.97
CA PHE A 200 15.60 -10.32 -7.94
C PHE A 200 14.63 -10.30 -9.12
N GLN A 201 13.95 -9.17 -9.30
CA GLN A 201 13.01 -8.96 -10.41
C GLN A 201 13.65 -8.13 -11.51
N MET A 202 13.90 -8.76 -12.67
CA MET A 202 14.52 -8.12 -13.84
C MET A 202 13.51 -7.33 -14.69
N LEU A 203 12.23 -7.73 -14.69
CA LEU A 203 11.19 -7.17 -15.57
C LEU A 203 10.54 -5.93 -14.95
N ASN A 204 11.36 -5.01 -14.47
CA ASN A 204 10.97 -3.68 -14.02
C ASN A 204 11.82 -2.65 -14.77
N ILE A 205 11.37 -1.40 -14.89
CA ILE A 205 12.11 -0.33 -15.60
C ILE A 205 13.54 -0.21 -15.08
N LEU A 206 13.69 -0.26 -13.75
CA LEU A 206 14.97 -0.50 -13.07
C LEU A 206 14.85 -1.83 -12.34
N PRO A 207 15.73 -2.83 -12.63
CA PRO A 207 15.70 -4.11 -11.95
C PRO A 207 15.66 -3.94 -10.43
N ALA A 208 14.73 -4.64 -9.76
CA ALA A 208 14.46 -4.46 -8.35
C ALA A 208 14.80 -5.72 -7.55
N ARG A 209 15.24 -5.51 -6.31
CA ARG A 209 15.41 -6.55 -5.30
C ARG A 209 14.20 -6.55 -4.40
N ILE A 210 13.70 -7.72 -4.12
CA ILE A 210 12.59 -7.96 -3.21
C ILE A 210 13.14 -8.69 -2.01
N PHE A 211 12.90 -8.14 -0.82
CA PHE A 211 13.28 -8.77 0.45
C PHE A 211 12.00 -9.20 1.17
N TYR A 212 11.98 -10.45 1.63
CA TYR A 212 10.96 -11.00 2.51
C TYR A 212 11.59 -11.25 3.88
N CYS A 213 11.10 -10.56 4.91
CA CYS A 213 11.70 -10.54 6.23
C CYS A 213 10.69 -10.97 7.29
N THR A 214 11.05 -11.94 8.13
CA THR A 214 10.23 -12.38 9.28
C THR A 214 10.90 -11.99 10.60
N PRO A 215 10.10 -11.64 11.65
CA PRO A 215 10.57 -11.23 12.96
C PRO A 215 11.56 -12.15 13.63
#